data_a5d14ec57ed974718c86e948dde70912
#
_entry.id   a5d14ec57ed974718c86e948dde70912
#
_cell.length_a   1.000
_cell.length_b   1.000
_cell.length_c   1.000
_cell.angle_alpha   90.00
_cell.angle_beta   90.00
_cell.angle_gamma   90.00
#
_symmetry.space_group_name_H-M   'P 1'
#
loop_
_entity.id
_entity.type
_entity.pdbx_description
1 polymer ?
#
loop_
_entity_poly.entity_id
_entity_poly.type
_entity_poly.pdbx_seq_one_letter_code
_entity_poly.pdbx_strand_id
1 'polypeptide(L)'
;MAKNLKKEGMLLIDFMNVKKVINSLIPSEKKIIDDINFNIKRSFNENYITKDIEIIDKEINLKFQEKVRTLTLIDFNKMLEKANLKIIDLFGDYKLSDFNALHSDRLIILAMKS
;
A
#
# COMPACT_ATOMS: atom_id res chain seq x y z
N MET A 1 -11.51 11.36 8.67
CA MET A 1 -11.16 12.30 7.57
C MET A 1 -12.37 12.91 6.89
N ALA A 2 -13.30 12.10 6.39
CA ALA A 2 -14.46 12.63 5.68
C ALA A 2 -15.33 13.59 6.50
N LYS A 3 -15.37 13.41 7.82
CA LYS A 3 -16.12 14.29 8.73
C LYS A 3 -15.64 15.74 8.74
N ASN A 4 -14.36 15.95 8.45
CA ASN A 4 -13.74 17.27 8.47
C ASN A 4 -13.76 17.98 7.11
N LEU A 5 -14.26 17.30 6.09
CA LEU A 5 -14.35 17.88 4.76
C LEU A 5 -15.64 18.69 4.62
N LYS A 6 -15.50 19.91 4.14
CA LYS A 6 -16.65 20.73 3.75
C LYS A 6 -17.25 20.17 2.47
N LYS A 7 -18.53 20.49 2.20
CA LYS A 7 -19.12 20.19 0.90
C LYS A 7 -18.20 20.76 -0.18
N GLU A 8 -17.92 19.98 -1.22
CA GLU A 8 -16.96 20.29 -2.28
C GLU A 8 -15.48 20.20 -1.84
N GLY A 9 -15.21 19.78 -0.61
CA GLY A 9 -13.86 19.49 -0.17
C GLY A 9 -13.25 18.31 -0.91
N MET A 10 -11.94 18.33 -1.14
CA MET A 10 -11.21 17.27 -1.84
C MET A 10 -10.41 16.41 -0.88
N LEU A 11 -10.34 15.12 -1.17
CA LEU A 11 -9.52 14.16 -0.45
C LEU A 11 -8.58 13.48 -1.44
N LEU A 12 -7.29 13.45 -1.10
CA LEU A 12 -6.29 12.73 -1.87
C LEU A 12 -5.83 11.51 -1.08
N ILE A 13 -5.93 10.34 -1.68
CA ILE A 13 -5.45 9.08 -1.10
C ILE A 13 -4.29 8.58 -1.94
N ASP A 14 -3.15 8.32 -1.30
CA ASP A 14 -1.98 7.75 -1.93
C ASP A 14 -1.71 6.38 -1.28
N PHE A 15 -1.86 5.31 -2.05
CA PHE A 15 -1.68 3.95 -1.58
C PHE A 15 -0.86 3.14 -2.58
N MET A 16 -0.36 1.97 -2.16
CA MET A 16 0.34 1.08 -3.07
C MET A 16 -0.63 0.45 -4.08
N ASN A 17 -0.14 0.13 -5.27
CA ASN A 17 -0.90 -0.69 -6.20
C ASN A 17 -0.72 -2.17 -5.82
N VAL A 18 -1.68 -2.71 -5.10
CA VAL A 18 -1.62 -4.07 -4.54
C VAL A 18 -1.35 -5.14 -5.59
N LYS A 19 -2.02 -5.07 -6.75
CA LYS A 19 -1.83 -6.06 -7.82
C LYS A 19 -0.39 -6.09 -8.31
N LYS A 20 0.22 -4.93 -8.51
CA LYS A 20 1.61 -4.86 -8.93
C LYS A 20 2.56 -5.35 -7.84
N VAL A 21 2.30 -4.97 -6.60
CA VAL A 21 3.11 -5.43 -5.46
C VAL A 21 3.08 -6.95 -5.34
N ILE A 22 1.91 -7.56 -5.43
CA ILE A 22 1.76 -9.01 -5.37
C ILE A 22 2.46 -9.71 -6.53
N ASN A 23 2.29 -9.20 -7.76
CA ASN A 23 2.89 -9.79 -8.96
C ASN A 23 4.42 -9.71 -8.97
N SER A 24 4.99 -8.70 -8.31
CA SER A 24 6.44 -8.51 -8.23
C SER A 24 7.02 -8.84 -6.86
N LEU A 25 6.24 -9.48 -5.99
CA LEU A 25 6.65 -9.79 -4.62
C LEU A 25 7.84 -10.75 -4.61
N ILE A 26 8.88 -10.36 -3.87
CA ILE A 26 10.04 -11.22 -3.63
C ILE A 26 9.76 -11.99 -2.32
N PRO A 27 9.55 -13.33 -2.39
CA PRO A 27 9.13 -14.10 -1.20
C PRO A 27 10.17 -14.12 -0.09
N SER A 28 11.45 -14.12 -0.45
CA SER A 28 12.54 -14.21 0.52
C SER A 28 13.72 -13.40 0.05
N GLU A 29 14.34 -12.68 0.97
CA GLU A 29 15.47 -11.82 0.66
C GLU A 29 16.43 -11.81 1.85
N LYS A 30 17.73 -11.83 1.58
CA LYS A 30 18.78 -11.68 2.57
C LYS A 30 19.62 -10.47 2.23
N LYS A 31 19.84 -9.60 3.20
CA LYS A 31 20.68 -8.41 3.06
C LYS A 31 21.72 -8.39 4.16
N ILE A 32 22.92 -7.92 3.85
CA ILE A 32 23.97 -7.68 4.81
C ILE A 32 24.34 -6.21 4.74
N ILE A 33 24.15 -5.49 5.84
CA ILE A 33 24.48 -4.07 5.95
C ILE A 33 25.29 -3.88 7.20
N ASP A 34 26.52 -3.37 7.05
CA ASP A 34 27.45 -3.14 8.18
C ASP A 34 27.63 -4.37 9.08
N ASP A 35 27.80 -5.55 8.47
CA ASP A 35 27.94 -6.85 9.14
C ASP A 35 26.69 -7.32 9.88
N ILE A 36 25.55 -6.66 9.68
CA ILE A 36 24.27 -7.07 10.24
C ILE A 36 23.49 -7.82 9.17
N ASN A 37 23.00 -9.01 9.50
CA ASN A 37 22.23 -9.84 8.59
C ASN A 37 20.74 -9.55 8.74
N PHE A 38 20.09 -9.26 7.61
CA PHE A 38 18.64 -9.07 7.54
C PHE A 38 18.04 -10.20 6.71
N ASN A 39 17.17 -11.00 7.32
CA ASN A 39 16.38 -12.01 6.62
C ASN A 39 14.95 -11.53 6.51
N ILE A 40 14.47 -11.37 5.29
CA ILE A 40 13.15 -10.81 5.02
C ILE A 40 12.32 -11.86 4.29
N LYS A 41 11.15 -12.19 4.83
CA LYS A 41 10.18 -13.07 4.18
C LYS A 41 8.90 -12.31 3.96
N ARG A 42 8.36 -12.41 2.74
CA ARG A 42 7.11 -11.75 2.37
C ARG A 42 6.09 -12.78 1.94
N SER A 43 4.87 -12.57 2.35
CA SER A 43 3.74 -13.42 1.96
C SER A 43 2.50 -12.56 1.82
N PHE A 44 1.48 -13.09 1.16
CA PHE A 44 0.21 -12.39 1.04
C PHE A 44 -0.95 -13.39 1.10
N ASN A 45 -2.10 -12.89 1.52
CA ASN A 45 -3.36 -13.59 1.45
C ASN A 45 -4.44 -12.60 0.94
N GLU A 46 -5.70 -12.98 1.00
CA GLU A 46 -6.79 -12.12 0.51
C GLU A 46 -6.91 -10.78 1.25
N ASN A 47 -6.42 -10.72 2.48
CA ASN A 47 -6.61 -9.56 3.35
C ASN A 47 -5.34 -8.77 3.63
N TYR A 48 -4.17 -9.42 3.63
CA TYR A 48 -2.93 -8.80 4.07
C TYR A 48 -1.72 -9.19 3.24
N ILE A 49 -0.81 -8.23 3.11
CA ILE A 49 0.58 -8.49 2.73
C ILE A 49 1.38 -8.48 4.03
N THR A 50 2.11 -9.55 4.28
CA THR A 50 2.88 -9.72 5.52
C THR A 50 4.37 -9.72 5.21
N LYS A 51 5.14 -8.99 6.00
CA LYS A 51 6.60 -8.94 5.90
C LYS A 51 7.18 -9.32 7.24
N ASP A 52 7.89 -10.45 7.28
CA ASP A 52 8.61 -10.92 8.45
C ASP A 52 10.07 -10.54 8.30
N ILE A 53 10.62 -9.83 9.29
CA ILE A 53 11.99 -9.36 9.29
C ILE A 53 12.73 -9.97 10.48
N GLU A 54 13.85 -10.65 10.21
CA GLU A 54 14.74 -11.13 11.23
C GLU A 54 16.08 -10.39 11.10
N ILE A 55 16.53 -9.80 12.20
CA ILE A 55 17.79 -9.07 12.24
C ILE A 55 18.74 -9.82 13.16
N ILE A 56 19.89 -10.25 12.61
CA ILE A 56 20.90 -10.98 13.35
C ILE A 56 22.17 -10.14 13.38
N ASP A 57 22.57 -9.71 14.57
CA ASP A 57 23.80 -8.98 14.82
C ASP A 57 24.54 -9.65 15.99
N LYS A 58 25.61 -10.36 15.68
CA LYS A 58 26.43 -11.12 16.64
C LYS A 58 25.56 -12.03 17.52
N GLU A 59 25.29 -11.61 18.77
CA GLU A 59 24.52 -12.42 19.73
C GLU A 59 23.05 -11.95 19.81
N ILE A 60 22.68 -10.89 19.10
CA ILE A 60 21.34 -10.32 19.15
C ILE A 60 20.53 -10.82 17.96
N ASN A 61 19.35 -11.35 18.24
CA ASN A 61 18.39 -11.77 17.23
C ASN A 61 17.06 -11.06 17.50
N LEU A 62 16.66 -10.18 16.58
CA LEU A 62 15.41 -9.42 16.67
C LEU A 62 14.47 -9.85 15.55
N LYS A 63 13.19 -9.99 15.86
CA LYS A 63 12.15 -10.36 14.89
C LYS A 63 11.03 -9.34 14.90
N PHE A 64 10.65 -8.90 13.70
CA PHE A 64 9.55 -7.95 13.48
C PHE A 64 8.61 -8.49 12.43
N GLN A 65 7.36 -8.12 12.55
CA GLN A 65 6.36 -8.42 11.53
C GLN A 65 5.58 -7.16 11.18
N GLU A 66 5.46 -6.89 9.88
CA GLU A 66 4.65 -5.81 9.35
C GLU A 66 3.51 -6.40 8.54
N LYS A 67 2.30 -5.92 8.76
CA LYS A 67 1.11 -6.32 8.01
C LYS A 67 0.44 -5.10 7.40
N VAL A 68 0.13 -5.18 6.11
CA VAL A 68 -0.59 -4.12 5.40
C VAL A 68 -1.80 -4.75 4.72
N ARG A 69 -2.97 -4.12 4.88
CA ARG A 69 -4.19 -4.63 4.22
C ARG A 69 -4.08 -4.50 2.70
N THR A 70 -4.57 -5.52 2.01
CA THR A 70 -4.60 -5.56 0.54
C THR A 70 -5.82 -4.80 0.02
N LEU A 71 -5.81 -3.48 0.16
CA LEU A 71 -6.90 -2.62 -0.31
C LEU A 71 -6.77 -2.36 -1.82
N THR A 72 -7.81 -2.66 -2.56
CA THR A 72 -7.89 -2.41 -4.00
C THR A 72 -8.72 -1.17 -4.28
N LEU A 73 -8.75 -0.75 -5.55
CA LEU A 73 -9.63 0.36 -5.98
C LEU A 73 -11.10 0.10 -5.64
N ILE A 74 -11.56 -1.16 -5.77
CA ILE A 74 -12.94 -1.51 -5.43
C ILE A 74 -13.21 -1.28 -3.95
N ASP A 75 -12.25 -1.67 -3.09
CA ASP A 75 -12.38 -1.47 -1.63
C ASP A 75 -12.45 0.01 -1.28
N PHE A 76 -11.58 0.83 -1.87
CA PHE A 76 -11.58 2.28 -1.66
C PHE A 76 -12.87 2.92 -2.16
N ASN A 77 -13.37 2.50 -3.32
CA ASN A 77 -14.62 3.03 -3.86
C ASN A 77 -15.79 2.77 -2.91
N LYS A 78 -15.89 1.57 -2.34
CA LYS A 78 -16.93 1.23 -1.36
C LYS A 78 -16.82 2.09 -0.10
N MET A 79 -15.60 2.31 0.41
CA MET A 79 -15.39 3.14 1.59
C MET A 79 -15.75 4.59 1.33
N LEU A 80 -15.39 5.11 0.15
CA LEU A 80 -15.68 6.48 -0.23
C LEU A 80 -17.18 6.73 -0.42
N GLU A 81 -17.89 5.80 -1.03
CA GLU A 81 -19.35 5.87 -1.17
C GLU A 81 -20.05 5.96 0.19
N LYS A 82 -19.62 5.16 1.16
CA LYS A 82 -20.16 5.22 2.53
C LYS A 82 -19.90 6.55 3.21
N ALA A 83 -18.84 7.24 2.85
CA ALA A 83 -18.47 8.53 3.40
C ALA A 83 -19.06 9.70 2.59
N ASN A 84 -19.89 9.42 1.58
CA ASN A 84 -20.44 10.42 0.66
C ASN A 84 -19.36 11.15 -0.13
N LEU A 85 -18.34 10.43 -0.55
CA LEU A 85 -17.27 10.92 -1.39
C LEU A 85 -17.35 10.25 -2.76
N LYS A 86 -17.00 11.01 -3.79
CA LYS A 86 -17.01 10.55 -5.17
C LYS A 86 -15.61 10.61 -5.74
N ILE A 87 -15.18 9.55 -6.41
CA ILE A 87 -13.91 9.55 -7.13
C ILE A 87 -14.03 10.39 -8.37
N ILE A 88 -13.16 11.39 -8.52
CA ILE A 88 -13.13 12.27 -9.69
C ILE A 88 -11.93 12.02 -10.59
N ASP A 89 -10.85 11.45 -10.09
CA ASP A 89 -9.71 11.08 -10.90
C ASP A 89 -8.83 10.02 -10.24
N LEU A 90 -8.06 9.32 -11.05
CA LEU A 90 -7.15 8.26 -10.62
C LEU A 90 -5.80 8.44 -11.30
N PHE A 91 -4.73 8.31 -10.53
CA PHE A 91 -3.38 8.39 -11.05
C PHE A 91 -2.56 7.19 -10.60
N GLY A 92 -1.57 6.81 -11.42
CA GLY A 92 -0.74 5.65 -11.15
C GLY A 92 0.63 5.96 -10.58
N ASP A 93 1.04 7.21 -10.58
CA ASP A 93 2.33 7.66 -10.06
C ASP A 93 2.29 9.15 -9.70
N TYR A 94 3.40 9.65 -9.18
CA TYR A 94 3.49 11.07 -8.77
C TYR A 94 3.61 12.05 -9.94
N LYS A 95 3.74 11.54 -11.15
CA LYS A 95 3.72 12.36 -12.39
C LYS A 95 2.31 12.53 -12.93
N LEU A 96 1.32 12.01 -12.23
CA LEU A 96 -0.10 12.05 -12.57
C LEU A 96 -0.43 11.30 -13.87
N SER A 97 0.30 10.21 -14.13
CA SER A 97 0.00 9.30 -15.24
C SER A 97 -1.27 8.52 -14.94
N ASP A 98 -1.99 8.10 -15.97
CA ASP A 98 -3.21 7.34 -15.83
C ASP A 98 -2.98 6.04 -15.03
N PHE A 99 -3.92 5.68 -14.17
CA PHE A 99 -3.82 4.47 -13.39
C PHE A 99 -4.03 3.23 -14.25
N ASN A 100 -3.08 2.28 -14.15
CA ASN A 100 -3.18 0.95 -14.74
C ASN A 100 -3.02 -0.09 -13.62
N ALA A 101 -4.02 -0.94 -13.41
CA ALA A 101 -4.05 -1.87 -12.29
C ALA A 101 -2.88 -2.85 -12.25
N LEU A 102 -2.29 -3.20 -13.42
CA LEU A 102 -1.20 -4.16 -13.50
C LEU A 102 0.19 -3.52 -13.48
N HIS A 103 0.32 -2.29 -13.96
CA HIS A 103 1.62 -1.68 -14.23
C HIS A 103 1.93 -0.43 -13.41
N SER A 104 0.93 0.26 -12.91
CA SER A 104 1.16 1.48 -12.12
C SER A 104 1.84 1.17 -10.80
N ASP A 105 2.78 2.03 -10.40
CA ASP A 105 3.50 1.89 -9.13
C ASP A 105 2.63 2.19 -7.93
N ARG A 106 1.71 3.13 -8.08
CA ARG A 106 0.86 3.60 -6.99
C ARG A 106 -0.61 3.58 -7.39
N LEU A 107 -1.48 3.68 -6.41
CA LEU A 107 -2.89 3.98 -6.57
C LEU A 107 -3.16 5.32 -5.88
N ILE A 108 -3.33 6.36 -6.67
CA ILE A 108 -3.60 7.71 -6.17
C ILE A 108 -5.03 8.07 -6.54
N ILE A 109 -5.85 8.33 -5.55
CA ILE A 109 -7.27 8.60 -5.72
C ILE A 109 -7.56 10.05 -5.34
N LEU A 110 -8.14 10.79 -6.26
CA LEU A 110 -8.67 12.12 -5.97
C LEU A 110 -10.18 12.00 -5.84
N ALA A 111 -10.72 12.35 -4.70
CA ALA A 111 -12.14 12.26 -4.40
C ALA A 111 -12.68 13.61 -3.94
N MET A 112 -13.96 13.83 -4.14
CA MET A 112 -14.63 15.06 -3.76
C MET A 112 -15.92 14.73 -3.01
N LYS A 113 -16.25 15.55 -2.03
CA LYS A 113 -17.51 15.41 -1.29
C LYS A 113 -18.68 15.66 -2.22
N SER A 114 -19.57 14.70 -2.27
CA SER A 114 -20.78 14.80 -3.10
C SER A 114 -21.93 15.49 -2.38
#